data_57e2c9994d690cac36946e64c8797b49
#
_entry.id   57e2c9994d690cac36946e64c8797b49
#
_cell.length_a   1.000
_cell.length_b   1.000
_cell.length_c   1.000
_cell.angle_alpha   90.00
_cell.angle_beta   90.00
_cell.angle_gamma   90.00
#
_symmetry.space_group_name_H-M   'P 1'
#
loop_
_entity.id
_entity.type
_entity.pdbx_description
1 polymer ?
#
loop_
_entity_poly.entity_id
_entity_poly.type
_entity_poly.pdbx_seq_one_letter_code
_entity_poly.pdbx_strand_id
1 'polypeptide(L)'
;IMIETQDVRAVRGGTGYAKCGGNYAAATRAGDRAEKLGFSQVLWLDGVERKYVEEVGSMNVMFKIEGRVVTPQLTGSVLPGITRRSCIQLLQDWGVPVEERLVSVEELLSAARDGRLEEAFGCGTAAVVSPIGELVFGQEQAVIHQRQIGPLTQRLYDALTGIQYGTAPDPHGWAMRVI
;
A
#
# COMPACT_ATOMS: atom_id res chain seq x y z
N ILE A 1 10.64 -5.19 -1.27
CA ILE A 1 9.95 -4.98 0.02
C ILE A 1 10.10 -6.23 0.87
N MET A 2 10.54 -6.08 2.12
CA MET A 2 10.61 -7.19 3.10
C MET A 2 9.27 -7.30 3.85
N ILE A 3 8.71 -8.50 3.94
CA ILE A 3 7.53 -8.75 4.79
C ILE A 3 8.01 -8.92 6.23
N GLU A 4 7.50 -8.08 7.13
CA GLU A 4 7.95 -8.01 8.52
C GLU A 4 7.22 -9.03 9.40
N THR A 5 7.98 -9.86 10.12
CA THR A 5 7.42 -10.93 10.95
C THR A 5 7.72 -10.81 12.45
N GLN A 6 8.64 -9.92 12.83
CA GLN A 6 9.07 -9.77 14.22
C GLN A 6 8.46 -8.55 14.89
N ASP A 7 8.53 -7.41 14.19
CA ASP A 7 8.04 -6.14 14.70
C ASP A 7 6.61 -5.85 14.20
N VAL A 8 5.90 -5.00 14.90
CA VAL A 8 4.59 -4.48 14.48
C VAL A 8 4.62 -2.96 14.46
N ARG A 9 3.96 -2.37 13.46
CA ARG A 9 3.83 -0.92 13.37
C ARG A 9 2.82 -0.38 14.39
N ALA A 10 1.70 -1.07 14.53
CA ALA A 10 0.58 -0.72 15.38
C ALA A 10 -0.29 -1.93 15.69
N VAL A 11 -1.20 -1.78 16.65
CA VAL A 11 -2.18 -2.81 17.01
C VAL A 11 -3.58 -2.21 17.11
N ARG A 12 -4.62 -3.02 16.98
CA ARG A 12 -6.01 -2.61 17.27
C ARG A 12 -6.13 -2.12 18.72
N GLY A 13 -6.86 -1.04 18.90
CA GLY A 13 -6.97 -0.38 20.21
C GLY A 13 -5.79 0.53 20.56
N GLY A 14 -4.76 0.58 19.73
CA GLY A 14 -3.64 1.51 19.82
C GLY A 14 -3.86 2.78 18.99
N THR A 15 -2.78 3.38 18.51
CA THR A 15 -2.77 4.66 17.81
C THR A 15 -2.56 4.54 16.29
N GLY A 16 -2.64 3.32 15.72
CA GLY A 16 -2.32 3.07 14.30
C GLY A 16 -3.17 3.86 13.31
N TYR A 17 -4.41 4.17 13.66
CA TYR A 17 -5.34 4.96 12.87
C TYR A 17 -5.05 6.48 12.88
N ALA A 18 -4.10 6.94 13.70
CA ALA A 18 -3.76 8.36 13.87
C ALA A 18 -2.33 8.66 13.40
N LYS A 19 -2.08 9.92 12.99
CA LYS A 19 -0.73 10.45 12.70
C LYS A 19 0.01 10.73 14.02
N CYS A 20 0.43 9.68 14.69
CA CYS A 20 1.07 9.73 16.01
C CYS A 20 2.55 9.33 15.90
N GLY A 21 3.44 10.08 16.53
CA GLY A 21 4.89 9.86 16.47
C GLY A 21 5.32 8.46 16.97
N GLY A 22 4.57 7.87 17.92
CA GLY A 22 4.83 6.52 18.40
C GLY A 22 4.74 5.43 17.31
N ASN A 23 3.84 5.57 16.34
CA ASN A 23 3.73 4.63 15.22
C ASN A 23 4.98 4.65 14.34
N TYR A 24 5.58 5.84 14.15
CA TYR A 24 6.80 6.00 13.34
C TYR A 24 8.04 5.53 14.12
N ALA A 25 8.12 5.82 15.41
CA ALA A 25 9.18 5.32 16.27
C ALA A 25 9.20 3.78 16.31
N ALA A 26 8.04 3.13 16.42
CA ALA A 26 7.93 1.67 16.39
C ALA A 26 8.44 1.07 15.07
N ALA A 27 8.35 1.82 13.96
CA ALA A 27 8.76 1.36 12.65
C ALA A 27 10.28 1.42 12.39
N THR A 28 11.05 2.19 13.17
CA THR A 28 12.47 2.46 12.89
C THR A 28 13.33 1.21 12.92
N ARG A 29 13.16 0.34 13.91
CA ARG A 29 13.96 -0.90 14.05
C ARG A 29 13.83 -1.82 12.85
N ALA A 30 12.61 -2.06 12.40
CA ALA A 30 12.36 -2.90 11.22
C ALA A 30 12.83 -2.23 9.94
N GLY A 31 12.67 -0.89 9.83
CA GLY A 31 13.18 -0.10 8.72
C GLY A 31 14.69 -0.21 8.57
N ASP A 32 15.45 0.00 9.64
CA ASP A 32 16.91 -0.14 9.67
C ASP A 32 17.36 -1.56 9.29
N ARG A 33 16.63 -2.58 9.77
CA ARG A 33 16.92 -3.97 9.41
C ARG A 33 16.68 -4.23 7.92
N ALA A 34 15.58 -3.75 7.38
CA ALA A 34 15.26 -3.88 5.96
C ALA A 34 16.30 -3.20 5.08
N GLU A 35 16.71 -1.97 5.42
CA GLU A 35 17.73 -1.21 4.69
C GLU A 35 19.08 -1.95 4.69
N LYS A 36 19.52 -2.46 5.83
CA LYS A 36 20.77 -3.25 5.94
C LYS A 36 20.76 -4.53 5.11
N LEU A 37 19.57 -5.07 4.83
CA LEU A 37 19.36 -6.25 3.98
C LEU A 37 19.12 -5.88 2.51
N GLY A 38 19.17 -4.59 2.15
CA GLY A 38 18.99 -4.10 0.79
C GLY A 38 17.54 -3.89 0.35
N PHE A 39 16.58 -3.90 1.30
CA PHE A 39 15.18 -3.61 1.01
C PHE A 39 14.86 -2.13 1.21
N SER A 40 14.03 -1.58 0.34
CA SER A 40 13.62 -0.18 0.41
C SER A 40 12.57 0.10 1.50
N GLN A 41 11.73 -0.88 1.84
CA GLN A 41 10.66 -0.75 2.83
C GLN A 41 10.28 -2.10 3.43
N VAL A 42 9.44 -2.06 4.48
CA VAL A 42 8.80 -3.23 5.07
C VAL A 42 7.30 -3.27 4.75
N LEU A 43 6.74 -4.46 4.53
CA LEU A 43 5.31 -4.72 4.51
C LEU A 43 4.89 -5.17 5.91
N TRP A 44 4.02 -4.39 6.54
CA TRP A 44 3.57 -4.62 7.90
C TRP A 44 2.42 -5.62 7.95
N LEU A 45 2.47 -6.48 8.96
CA LEU A 45 1.41 -7.42 9.28
C LEU A 45 0.67 -6.98 10.55
N ASP A 46 -0.55 -7.47 10.70
CA ASP A 46 -1.35 -7.26 11.90
C ASP A 46 -0.62 -7.74 13.17
N GLY A 47 -0.83 -7.03 14.26
CA GLY A 47 -0.10 -7.27 15.51
C GLY A 47 -0.56 -8.48 16.33
N VAL A 48 -1.62 -9.18 15.91
CA VAL A 48 -2.21 -10.31 16.64
C VAL A 48 -1.85 -11.64 15.99
N GLU A 49 -2.28 -11.83 14.77
CA GLU A 49 -2.08 -13.10 14.03
C GLU A 49 -0.82 -13.11 13.19
N ARG A 50 -0.26 -11.92 12.89
CA ARG A 50 0.89 -11.73 12.00
C ARG A 50 0.71 -12.40 10.64
N LYS A 51 -0.50 -12.33 10.17
CA LYS A 51 -0.99 -13.00 8.99
C LYS A 51 -1.50 -12.05 7.93
N TYR A 52 -2.16 -10.98 8.37
CA TYR A 52 -2.84 -10.05 7.48
C TYR A 52 -2.01 -8.80 7.24
N VAL A 53 -1.91 -8.40 5.99
CA VAL A 53 -1.21 -7.19 5.59
C VAL A 53 -1.98 -5.95 6.05
N GLU A 54 -1.24 -4.95 6.51
CA GLU A 54 -1.81 -3.67 6.94
C GLU A 54 -1.31 -2.49 6.09
N GLU A 55 0.00 -2.25 6.06
CA GLU A 55 0.61 -1.10 5.39
C GLU A 55 2.00 -1.45 4.82
N VAL A 56 2.54 -0.63 3.94
CA VAL A 56 3.92 -0.71 3.46
C VAL A 56 4.69 0.55 3.84
N GLY A 57 5.76 0.39 4.63
CA GLY A 57 6.51 1.52 5.18
C GLY A 57 5.58 2.46 5.96
N SER A 58 5.41 3.69 5.49
CA SER A 58 4.48 4.70 6.03
C SER A 58 3.30 4.98 5.09
N MET A 59 2.97 4.05 4.19
CA MET A 59 1.92 4.18 3.17
C MET A 59 0.86 3.09 3.34
N ASN A 60 -0.38 3.39 2.94
CA ASN A 60 -1.35 2.34 2.64
C ASN A 60 -0.88 1.51 1.44
N VAL A 61 -1.37 0.29 1.30
CA VAL A 61 -0.97 -0.62 0.22
C VAL A 61 -2.18 -1.15 -0.54
N MET A 62 -2.00 -1.38 -1.83
CA MET A 62 -3.00 -1.95 -2.73
C MET A 62 -2.36 -3.02 -3.62
N PHE A 63 -3.14 -4.02 -3.97
CA PHE A 63 -2.74 -5.16 -4.79
C PHE A 63 -3.75 -5.36 -5.90
N LYS A 64 -3.28 -5.44 -7.16
CA LYS A 64 -4.14 -5.82 -8.28
C LYS A 64 -4.05 -7.32 -8.46
N ILE A 65 -5.15 -8.01 -8.19
CA ILE A 65 -5.26 -9.47 -8.26
C ILE A 65 -6.45 -9.83 -9.16
N GLU A 66 -6.20 -10.57 -10.24
CA GLU A 66 -7.24 -11.02 -11.18
C GLU A 66 -8.14 -9.86 -11.65
N GLY A 67 -7.53 -8.75 -12.06
CA GLY A 67 -8.23 -7.58 -12.60
C GLY A 67 -8.95 -6.70 -11.57
N ARG A 68 -8.98 -7.07 -10.28
CA ARG A 68 -9.56 -6.26 -9.19
C ARG A 68 -8.48 -5.71 -8.27
N VAL A 69 -8.72 -4.60 -7.64
CA VAL A 69 -7.80 -4.03 -6.64
C VAL A 69 -8.27 -4.41 -5.24
N VAL A 70 -7.37 -4.99 -4.47
CA VAL A 70 -7.61 -5.36 -3.07
C VAL A 70 -6.74 -4.47 -2.18
N THR A 71 -7.31 -3.92 -1.12
CA THR A 71 -6.58 -3.14 -0.12
C THR A 71 -6.99 -3.56 1.29
N PRO A 72 -6.06 -3.56 2.25
CA PRO A 72 -6.39 -3.87 3.64
C PRO A 72 -7.52 -2.99 4.17
N GLN A 73 -8.50 -3.62 4.82
CA GLN A 73 -9.60 -2.91 5.47
C GLN A 73 -9.09 -2.12 6.69
N LEU A 74 -9.79 -1.06 7.04
CA LEU A 74 -9.46 -0.20 8.17
C LEU A 74 -9.87 -0.90 9.48
N THR A 75 -8.93 -1.58 10.12
CA THR A 75 -9.15 -2.40 11.33
C THR A 75 -8.97 -1.63 12.63
N GLY A 76 -8.60 -0.34 12.57
CA GLY A 76 -8.23 0.47 13.72
C GLY A 76 -6.71 0.53 13.99
N SER A 77 -5.91 -0.29 13.32
CA SER A 77 -4.44 -0.22 13.29
C SER A 77 -3.89 0.38 12.00
N VAL A 78 -4.71 0.45 10.94
CA VAL A 78 -4.38 1.02 9.63
C VAL A 78 -4.81 2.48 9.57
N LEU A 79 -3.93 3.36 9.08
CA LEU A 79 -4.25 4.78 8.89
C LEU A 79 -5.27 4.95 7.74
N PRO A 80 -6.41 5.64 7.96
CA PRO A 80 -7.37 5.96 6.89
C PRO A 80 -6.82 7.08 6.00
N GLY A 81 -5.89 6.72 5.10
CA GLY A 81 -5.16 7.69 4.27
C GLY A 81 -6.07 8.41 3.27
N ILE A 82 -5.85 9.73 3.11
CA ILE A 82 -6.58 10.51 2.11
C ILE A 82 -6.22 10.03 0.71
N THR A 83 -4.94 9.82 0.41
CA THR A 83 -4.51 9.29 -0.89
C THR A 83 -5.12 7.92 -1.18
N ARG A 84 -5.21 7.03 -0.15
CA ARG A 84 -5.90 5.74 -0.28
C ARG A 84 -7.35 5.93 -0.73
N ARG A 85 -8.09 6.83 -0.09
CA ARG A 85 -9.49 7.14 -0.43
C ARG A 85 -9.62 7.70 -1.84
N SER A 86 -8.70 8.59 -2.23
CA SER A 86 -8.67 9.13 -3.60
C SER A 86 -8.37 8.07 -4.65
N CYS A 87 -7.43 7.15 -4.38
CA CYS A 87 -7.18 6.00 -5.25
C CYS A 87 -8.42 5.11 -5.42
N ILE A 88 -9.11 4.79 -4.32
CA ILE A 88 -10.36 3.99 -4.37
C ILE A 88 -11.41 4.69 -5.23
N GLN A 89 -11.59 5.99 -5.05
CA GLN A 89 -12.56 6.75 -5.82
C GLN A 89 -12.23 6.76 -7.32
N LEU A 90 -10.99 7.03 -7.70
CA LEU A 90 -10.58 7.00 -9.11
C LEU A 90 -10.74 5.61 -9.73
N LEU A 91 -10.40 4.56 -8.99
CA LEU A 91 -10.59 3.18 -9.46
C LEU A 91 -12.07 2.88 -9.72
N GLN A 92 -12.95 3.30 -8.83
CA GLN A 92 -14.41 3.17 -8.99
C GLN A 92 -14.91 3.95 -10.21
N ASP A 93 -14.46 5.18 -10.41
CA ASP A 93 -14.81 6.01 -11.57
C ASP A 93 -14.38 5.34 -12.89
N TRP A 94 -13.29 4.58 -12.86
CA TRP A 94 -12.80 3.83 -14.03
C TRP A 94 -13.42 2.45 -14.19
N GLY A 95 -14.37 2.07 -13.33
CA GLY A 95 -15.00 0.75 -13.35
C GLY A 95 -14.10 -0.39 -12.91
N VAL A 96 -12.99 -0.09 -12.23
CA VAL A 96 -12.11 -1.12 -11.65
C VAL A 96 -12.68 -1.58 -10.31
N PRO A 97 -13.00 -2.86 -10.13
CA PRO A 97 -13.51 -3.37 -8.86
C PRO A 97 -12.50 -3.17 -7.73
N VAL A 98 -12.96 -2.66 -6.58
CA VAL A 98 -12.11 -2.49 -5.38
C VAL A 98 -12.74 -3.24 -4.21
N GLU A 99 -11.91 -4.02 -3.53
CA GLU A 99 -12.28 -4.76 -2.33
C GLU A 99 -11.46 -4.26 -1.13
N GLU A 100 -12.16 -3.77 -0.11
CA GLU A 100 -11.56 -3.42 1.20
C GLU A 100 -11.78 -4.61 2.15
N ARG A 101 -10.75 -5.44 2.33
CA ARG A 101 -10.85 -6.68 3.12
C ARG A 101 -9.54 -7.07 3.78
N LEU A 102 -9.56 -8.12 4.59
CA LEU A 102 -8.33 -8.75 5.06
C LEU A 102 -7.61 -9.42 3.87
N VAL A 103 -6.30 -9.24 3.82
CA VAL A 103 -5.40 -9.81 2.79
C VAL A 103 -4.30 -10.55 3.52
N SER A 104 -4.23 -11.86 3.38
CA SER A 104 -3.18 -12.64 4.03
C SER A 104 -1.88 -12.65 3.20
N VAL A 105 -0.75 -12.82 3.88
CA VAL A 105 0.55 -13.02 3.22
C VAL A 105 0.50 -14.25 2.31
N GLU A 106 -0.11 -15.35 2.78
CA GLU A 106 -0.24 -16.58 2.02
C GLU A 106 -1.01 -16.38 0.72
N GLU A 107 -2.12 -15.60 0.77
CA GLU A 107 -2.88 -15.24 -0.43
C GLU A 107 -2.01 -14.48 -1.43
N LEU A 108 -1.24 -13.48 -0.97
CA LEU A 108 -0.37 -12.69 -1.85
C LEU A 108 0.73 -13.54 -2.49
N LEU A 109 1.38 -14.39 -1.69
CA LEU A 109 2.45 -15.26 -2.20
C LEU A 109 1.89 -16.30 -3.17
N SER A 110 0.72 -16.90 -2.86
CA SER A 110 0.04 -17.80 -3.80
C SER A 110 -0.33 -17.07 -5.09
N ALA A 111 -0.96 -15.90 -5.01
CA ALA A 111 -1.33 -15.12 -6.18
C ALA A 111 -0.12 -14.73 -7.03
N ALA A 112 1.03 -14.45 -6.40
CA ALA A 112 2.27 -14.16 -7.11
C ALA A 112 2.82 -15.41 -7.84
N ARG A 113 2.86 -16.56 -7.16
CA ARG A 113 3.30 -17.83 -7.78
C ARG A 113 2.46 -18.24 -8.98
N ASP A 114 1.14 -18.02 -8.89
CA ASP A 114 0.18 -18.38 -9.92
C ASP A 114 0.07 -17.30 -11.02
N GLY A 115 0.83 -16.21 -10.93
CA GLY A 115 0.76 -15.08 -11.87
C GLY A 115 -0.51 -14.24 -11.78
N ARG A 116 -1.32 -14.41 -10.72
CA ARG A 116 -2.56 -13.66 -10.48
C ARG A 116 -2.34 -12.29 -9.84
N LEU A 117 -1.21 -12.10 -9.13
CA LEU A 117 -0.81 -10.81 -8.58
C LEU A 117 -0.17 -9.96 -9.69
N GLU A 118 -0.97 -9.09 -10.31
CA GLU A 118 -0.58 -8.32 -11.48
C GLU A 118 0.24 -7.09 -11.15
N GLU A 119 -0.19 -6.31 -10.13
CA GLU A 119 0.47 -5.09 -9.67
C GLU A 119 0.36 -4.97 -8.15
N ALA A 120 1.33 -4.29 -7.53
CA ALA A 120 1.27 -3.86 -6.15
C ALA A 120 1.85 -2.46 -6.01
N PHE A 121 1.26 -1.64 -5.14
CA PHE A 121 1.74 -0.27 -4.90
C PHE A 121 1.36 0.23 -3.52
N GLY A 122 2.23 1.07 -2.96
CA GLY A 122 1.92 1.90 -1.80
C GLY A 122 1.28 3.22 -2.23
N CYS A 123 0.42 3.81 -1.39
CA CYS A 123 -0.11 5.14 -1.63
C CYS A 123 -0.09 5.99 -0.35
N GLY A 124 0.32 7.25 -0.50
CA GLY A 124 0.47 8.18 0.61
C GLY A 124 0.81 9.59 0.14
N THR A 125 0.82 10.56 1.05
CA THR A 125 0.98 11.97 0.69
C THR A 125 2.30 12.28 -0.03
N ALA A 126 3.42 11.75 0.47
CA ALA A 126 4.73 12.08 -0.09
C ALA A 126 5.02 11.35 -1.42
N ALA A 127 4.71 10.07 -1.49
CA ALA A 127 4.98 9.24 -2.66
C ALA A 127 3.87 9.31 -3.71
N VAL A 128 2.70 9.83 -3.37
CA VAL A 128 1.44 9.75 -4.11
C VAL A 128 1.07 8.28 -4.34
N VAL A 129 1.67 7.64 -5.35
CA VAL A 129 1.62 6.20 -5.62
C VAL A 129 3.03 5.71 -5.89
N SER A 130 3.45 4.64 -5.22
CA SER A 130 4.79 4.05 -5.34
C SER A 130 4.70 2.58 -5.70
N PRO A 131 5.24 2.14 -6.85
CA PRO A 131 5.15 0.75 -7.29
C PRO A 131 5.96 -0.19 -6.38
N ILE A 132 5.49 -1.42 -6.26
CA ILE A 132 6.18 -2.51 -5.56
C ILE A 132 6.48 -3.60 -6.60
N GLY A 133 7.75 -3.80 -6.91
CA GLY A 133 8.20 -4.80 -7.89
C GLY A 133 8.48 -6.17 -7.28
N GLU A 134 8.58 -6.26 -5.94
CA GLU A 134 8.96 -7.50 -5.28
C GLU A 134 8.59 -7.52 -3.80
N LEU A 135 8.10 -8.67 -3.33
CA LEU A 135 7.89 -8.99 -1.92
C LEU A 135 8.78 -10.17 -1.53
N VAL A 136 9.38 -10.09 -0.34
CA VAL A 136 10.23 -11.18 0.20
C VAL A 136 9.74 -11.58 1.58
N PHE A 137 9.45 -12.87 1.75
CA PHE A 137 9.01 -13.49 2.99
C PHE A 137 9.95 -14.64 3.37
N GLY A 138 10.84 -14.39 4.31
CA GLY A 138 11.90 -15.34 4.62
C GLY A 138 12.83 -15.59 3.42
N GLN A 139 12.79 -16.79 2.86
CA GLN A 139 13.53 -17.15 1.63
C GLN A 139 12.65 -17.10 0.37
N GLU A 140 11.37 -16.93 0.53
CA GLU A 140 10.43 -16.86 -0.59
C GLU A 140 10.40 -15.46 -1.19
N GLN A 141 10.53 -15.39 -2.52
CA GLN A 141 10.56 -14.16 -3.30
C GLN A 141 9.40 -14.15 -4.29
N ALA A 142 8.57 -13.12 -4.23
CA ALA A 142 7.46 -12.90 -5.13
C ALA A 142 7.76 -11.69 -6.01
N VAL A 143 8.13 -11.92 -7.27
CA VAL A 143 8.36 -10.88 -8.26
C VAL A 143 7.02 -10.46 -8.87
N ILE A 144 6.76 -9.16 -8.92
CA ILE A 144 5.51 -8.57 -9.39
C ILE A 144 5.81 -7.79 -10.66
N HIS A 145 4.99 -8.00 -11.70
CA HIS A 145 5.08 -7.29 -12.98
C HIS A 145 6.53 -7.15 -13.52
N GLN A 146 7.33 -8.21 -13.40
CA GLN A 146 8.74 -8.23 -13.83
C GLN A 146 9.58 -7.07 -13.26
N ARG A 147 9.23 -6.55 -12.08
CA ARG A 147 9.80 -5.35 -11.44
C ARG A 147 9.62 -4.05 -12.25
N GLN A 148 8.67 -4.03 -13.17
CA GLN A 148 8.29 -2.83 -13.92
C GLN A 148 7.11 -2.12 -13.27
N ILE A 149 6.92 -0.85 -13.59
CA ILE A 149 5.72 -0.11 -13.14
C ILE A 149 4.52 -0.65 -13.92
N GLY A 150 3.49 -1.08 -13.19
CA GLY A 150 2.27 -1.57 -13.81
C GLY A 150 1.42 -0.43 -14.40
N PRO A 151 0.64 -0.71 -15.44
CA PRO A 151 -0.15 0.33 -16.15
C PRO A 151 -1.21 0.97 -15.25
N LEU A 152 -1.83 0.24 -14.33
CA LEU A 152 -2.81 0.80 -13.41
C LEU A 152 -2.13 1.70 -12.37
N THR A 153 -0.99 1.27 -11.84
CA THR A 153 -0.16 2.05 -10.92
C THR A 153 0.25 3.38 -11.55
N GLN A 154 0.73 3.35 -12.80
CA GLN A 154 1.11 4.56 -13.53
C GLN A 154 -0.09 5.48 -13.77
N ARG A 155 -1.23 4.91 -14.20
CA ARG A 155 -2.46 5.68 -14.43
C ARG A 155 -2.95 6.39 -13.18
N LEU A 156 -2.89 5.73 -12.00
CA LEU A 156 -3.25 6.34 -10.71
C LEU A 156 -2.31 7.49 -10.35
N TYR A 157 -1.00 7.28 -10.53
CA TYR A 157 0.01 8.31 -10.28
C TYR A 157 -0.24 9.54 -11.15
N ASP A 158 -0.40 9.36 -12.46
CA ASP A 158 -0.61 10.46 -13.42
C ASP A 158 -1.92 11.21 -13.14
N ALA A 159 -3.00 10.50 -12.83
CA ALA A 159 -4.29 11.13 -12.51
C ALA A 159 -4.23 11.96 -11.22
N LEU A 160 -3.69 11.39 -10.14
CA LEU A 160 -3.59 12.11 -8.86
C LEU A 160 -2.64 13.31 -8.95
N THR A 161 -1.46 13.15 -9.53
CA THR A 161 -0.53 14.25 -9.72
C THR A 161 -1.08 15.31 -10.67
N GLY A 162 -1.75 14.89 -11.75
CA GLY A 162 -2.43 15.81 -12.66
C GLY A 162 -3.48 16.68 -11.98
N ILE A 163 -4.30 16.10 -11.11
CA ILE A 163 -5.28 16.86 -10.29
C ILE A 163 -4.55 17.79 -9.30
N GLN A 164 -3.55 17.27 -8.57
CA GLN A 164 -2.81 18.05 -7.58
C GLN A 164 -2.07 19.25 -8.17
N TYR A 165 -1.53 19.13 -9.36
CA TYR A 165 -0.83 20.22 -10.06
C TYR A 165 -1.74 21.05 -10.97
N GLY A 166 -3.03 20.72 -11.05
CA GLY A 166 -3.99 21.44 -11.89
C GLY A 166 -3.75 21.27 -13.39
N THR A 167 -3.08 20.20 -13.80
CA THR A 167 -2.80 19.86 -15.21
C THR A 167 -3.80 18.87 -15.80
N ALA A 168 -4.67 18.30 -14.96
CA ALA A 168 -5.78 17.44 -15.35
C ALA A 168 -7.10 17.92 -14.73
N PRO A 169 -8.26 17.55 -15.30
CA PRO A 169 -9.56 17.84 -14.71
C PRO A 169 -9.70 17.26 -13.32
N ASP A 170 -10.34 18.02 -12.42
CA ASP A 170 -10.66 17.59 -11.05
C ASP A 170 -12.19 17.38 -10.92
N PRO A 171 -12.71 16.19 -11.25
CA PRO A 171 -14.15 15.93 -11.22
C PRO A 171 -14.73 15.88 -9.81
N HIS A 172 -13.89 15.77 -8.79
CA HIS A 172 -14.29 15.65 -7.39
C HIS A 172 -14.10 16.95 -6.59
N GLY A 173 -13.49 17.98 -7.18
CA GLY A 173 -13.21 19.24 -6.49
C GLY A 173 -12.23 19.07 -5.32
N TRP A 174 -11.22 18.20 -5.47
CA TRP A 174 -10.22 17.95 -4.41
C TRP A 174 -9.18 19.06 -4.30
N ALA A 175 -8.90 19.75 -5.41
CA ALA A 175 -7.92 20.82 -5.44
C ALA A 175 -8.63 22.18 -5.31
N MET A 176 -8.27 22.97 -4.31
CA MET A 176 -8.81 24.31 -4.10
C MET A 176 -7.70 25.34 -4.34
N ARG A 177 -7.96 26.26 -5.27
CA ARG A 177 -7.03 27.37 -5.52
C ARG A 177 -7.06 28.33 -4.32
N VAL A 178 -5.91 28.53 -3.70
CA VAL A 178 -5.72 29.53 -2.66
C VAL A 178 -5.26 30.83 -3.35
N ILE A 179 -5.98 31.91 -3.11
CA ILE A 179 -5.69 33.26 -3.66
C ILE A 179 -4.72 33.97 -2.73
#